data_fb2213645998fba9537441b133cb031e
#
_entry.id   fb2213645998fba9537441b133cb031e
#
_cell.length_a   1.000
_cell.length_b   1.000
_cell.length_c   1.000
_cell.angle_alpha   90.00
_cell.angle_beta   90.00
_cell.angle_gamma   90.00
#
_symmetry.space_group_name_H-M   'P 1'
#
loop_
_entity.id
_entity.type
_entity.pdbx_description
1 polymer ?
#
loop_
_entity_poly.entity_id
_entity_poly.type
_entity_poly.pdbx_seq_one_letter_code
_entity_poly.pdbx_strand_id
1 'polypeptide(L)'
;ANSGSKLDTIKSVRAHLVLLPQAQQFLNKHNIRADAAADSAGAAAKLAMSKKLDEGVLASELAAKIYGLEILAKDIEDYGHNTTRFLVMSREPNLARRGSKKLMTTFVFQVRNIPAALYKAMGGFATNGVNMTKLESYMVGGSFTATQFYADIEGHPAVSYTHLRAHETSYD
;
A
#
# COMPACT_ATOMS: atom_id res chain seq x y z
N ALA A 1 2.39 -22.10 -11.08
CA ALA A 1 2.62 -22.75 -12.38
C ALA A 1 1.44 -23.66 -12.74
N ASN A 2 1.39 -24.15 -13.98
CA ASN A 2 0.42 -25.20 -14.36
C ASN A 2 0.72 -26.51 -13.65
N SER A 3 -0.30 -27.35 -13.47
CA SER A 3 -0.14 -28.67 -12.86
C SER A 3 0.85 -29.53 -13.64
N GLY A 4 1.72 -30.21 -12.92
CA GLY A 4 2.82 -30.99 -13.47
C GLY A 4 4.11 -30.20 -13.74
N SER A 5 4.12 -28.88 -13.55
CA SER A 5 5.36 -28.09 -13.59
C SER A 5 6.24 -28.41 -12.37
N LYS A 6 7.56 -28.27 -12.53
CA LYS A 6 8.51 -28.37 -11.43
C LYS A 6 9.36 -27.11 -11.35
N LEU A 7 9.76 -26.71 -10.15
CA LEU A 7 10.49 -25.47 -9.94
C LEU A 7 11.80 -25.41 -10.75
N ASP A 8 12.49 -26.52 -10.87
CA ASP A 8 13.74 -26.67 -11.61
C ASP A 8 13.56 -26.58 -13.14
N THR A 9 12.34 -26.74 -13.64
CA THR A 9 12.02 -26.63 -15.07
C THR A 9 11.48 -25.27 -15.48
N ILE A 10 11.15 -24.40 -14.51
CA ILE A 10 10.65 -23.05 -14.79
C ILE A 10 11.78 -22.16 -15.33
N LYS A 11 11.57 -21.61 -16.52
CA LYS A 11 12.52 -20.71 -17.19
C LYS A 11 12.18 -19.24 -17.02
N SER A 12 10.89 -18.91 -16.91
CA SER A 12 10.45 -17.54 -16.74
C SER A 12 9.21 -17.44 -15.85
N VAL A 13 9.09 -16.30 -15.17
CA VAL A 13 7.89 -15.94 -14.43
C VAL A 13 7.37 -14.58 -14.86
N ARG A 14 6.04 -14.43 -14.83
CA ARG A 14 5.36 -13.18 -15.10
C ARG A 14 4.72 -12.63 -13.83
N ALA A 15 4.82 -11.33 -13.64
CA ALA A 15 4.16 -10.64 -12.55
C ALA A 15 4.01 -9.15 -12.85
N HIS A 16 3.19 -8.48 -12.04
CA HIS A 16 3.18 -7.02 -12.03
C HIS A 16 4.59 -6.47 -11.73
N LEU A 17 4.96 -5.41 -12.43
CA LEU A 17 6.31 -4.82 -12.38
C LEU A 17 6.79 -4.54 -10.95
N VAL A 18 5.90 -4.17 -10.04
CA VAL A 18 6.22 -3.89 -8.62
C VAL A 18 6.57 -5.16 -7.83
N LEU A 19 6.08 -6.35 -8.22
CA LEU A 19 6.36 -7.59 -7.51
C LEU A 19 7.71 -8.23 -7.90
N LEU A 20 8.16 -8.03 -9.13
CA LEU A 20 9.39 -8.66 -9.61
C LEU A 20 10.63 -8.32 -8.77
N PRO A 21 10.87 -7.03 -8.40
CA PRO A 21 12.00 -6.68 -7.54
C PRO A 21 11.90 -7.25 -6.13
N GLN A 22 10.70 -7.61 -5.68
CA GLN A 22 10.46 -8.14 -4.33
C GLN A 22 10.85 -9.61 -4.17
N ALA A 23 11.07 -10.33 -5.27
CA ALA A 23 11.47 -11.74 -5.29
C ALA A 23 12.78 -11.96 -6.09
N GLN A 24 13.62 -10.93 -6.19
CA GLN A 24 14.81 -10.94 -7.05
C GLN A 24 15.83 -12.00 -6.62
N GLN A 25 16.04 -12.18 -5.31
CA GLN A 25 16.99 -13.18 -4.80
C GLN A 25 16.52 -14.59 -5.14
N PHE A 26 15.22 -14.88 -4.95
CA PHE A 26 14.64 -16.16 -5.32
C PHE A 26 14.79 -16.45 -6.80
N LEU A 27 14.45 -15.48 -7.67
CA LEU A 27 14.55 -15.64 -9.13
C LEU A 27 15.99 -15.87 -9.58
N ASN A 28 16.94 -15.11 -9.04
CA ASN A 28 18.36 -15.25 -9.37
C ASN A 28 18.91 -16.62 -8.91
N LYS A 29 18.54 -17.07 -7.71
CA LYS A 29 18.96 -18.37 -7.16
C LYS A 29 18.54 -19.54 -8.07
N HIS A 30 17.39 -19.43 -8.71
CA HIS A 30 16.85 -20.48 -9.58
C HIS A 30 17.07 -20.22 -11.08
N ASN A 31 17.82 -19.15 -11.43
CA ASN A 31 18.06 -18.74 -12.83
C ASN A 31 16.76 -18.52 -13.63
N ILE A 32 15.74 -17.98 -12.99
CA ILE A 32 14.42 -17.73 -13.58
C ILE A 32 14.37 -16.31 -14.12
N ARG A 33 13.99 -16.15 -15.40
CA ARG A 33 13.81 -14.84 -16.02
C ARG A 33 12.52 -14.19 -15.54
N ALA A 34 12.59 -12.89 -15.22
CA ALA A 34 11.45 -12.05 -14.82
C ALA A 34 10.85 -11.34 -16.04
N ASP A 35 9.60 -11.58 -16.35
CA ASP A 35 8.85 -10.94 -17.43
C ASP A 35 7.72 -10.08 -16.82
N ALA A 36 7.68 -8.78 -17.18
CA ALA A 36 6.65 -7.86 -16.68
C ALA A 36 5.27 -8.16 -17.28
N ALA A 37 4.24 -8.04 -16.45
CA ALA A 37 2.84 -8.11 -16.85
C ALA A 37 2.07 -6.90 -16.30
N ALA A 38 0.93 -6.58 -16.90
CA ALA A 38 0.07 -5.48 -16.44
C ALA A 38 -0.47 -5.71 -15.04
N ASP A 39 -0.80 -6.98 -14.72
CA ASP A 39 -1.19 -7.42 -13.39
C ASP A 39 -0.88 -8.91 -13.19
N SER A 40 -0.76 -9.32 -11.93
CA SER A 40 -0.39 -10.71 -11.58
C SER A 40 -1.55 -11.69 -11.71
N ALA A 41 -2.79 -11.26 -11.45
CA ALA A 41 -3.96 -12.13 -11.56
C ALA A 41 -4.27 -12.43 -13.04
N GLY A 42 -4.20 -11.44 -13.91
CA GLY A 42 -4.33 -11.61 -15.36
C GLY A 42 -3.20 -12.46 -15.95
N ALA A 43 -1.98 -12.34 -15.42
CA ALA A 43 -0.89 -13.22 -15.81
C ALA A 43 -1.17 -14.67 -15.41
N ALA A 44 -1.73 -14.92 -14.22
CA ALA A 44 -2.13 -16.24 -13.75
C ALA A 44 -3.24 -16.86 -14.64
N ALA A 45 -4.26 -16.06 -14.99
CA ALA A 45 -5.32 -16.50 -15.89
C ALA A 45 -4.78 -16.92 -17.28
N LYS A 46 -3.88 -16.11 -17.86
CA LYS A 46 -3.24 -16.41 -19.13
C LYS A 46 -2.38 -17.66 -19.08
N LEU A 47 -1.63 -17.85 -17.98
CA LEU A 47 -0.81 -19.06 -17.80
C LEU A 47 -1.69 -20.32 -17.75
N ALA A 48 -2.78 -20.30 -17.00
CA ALA A 48 -3.71 -21.41 -16.89
C ALA A 48 -4.25 -21.84 -18.26
N MET A 49 -4.55 -20.87 -19.15
CA MET A 49 -5.02 -21.16 -20.52
C MET A 49 -3.90 -21.67 -21.44
N SER A 50 -2.66 -21.29 -21.23
CA SER A 50 -1.53 -21.60 -22.10
C SER A 50 -1.04 -23.04 -21.97
N LYS A 51 -1.33 -23.72 -20.85
CA LYS A 51 -0.85 -25.06 -20.49
C LYS A 51 0.68 -25.25 -20.55
N LYS A 52 1.45 -24.19 -20.56
CA LYS A 52 2.92 -24.25 -20.55
C LYS A 52 3.42 -24.74 -19.20
N LEU A 53 4.44 -25.61 -19.21
CA LEU A 53 5.01 -26.21 -17.99
C LEU A 53 6.34 -25.57 -17.58
N ASP A 54 6.91 -24.71 -18.42
CA ASP A 54 8.18 -24.01 -18.19
C ASP A 54 8.02 -22.51 -17.88
N GLU A 55 6.77 -22.06 -17.73
CA GLU A 55 6.43 -20.70 -17.29
C GLU A 55 5.72 -20.73 -15.92
N GLY A 56 5.96 -19.68 -15.12
CA GLY A 56 5.30 -19.45 -13.85
C GLY A 56 4.74 -18.03 -13.74
N VAL A 57 4.07 -17.77 -12.63
CA VAL A 57 3.62 -16.42 -12.24
C VAL A 57 3.94 -16.17 -10.77
N LEU A 58 4.26 -14.91 -10.42
CA LEU A 58 4.25 -14.47 -9.03
C LEU A 58 2.88 -13.85 -8.77
N ALA A 59 2.11 -14.50 -7.91
CA ALA A 59 0.74 -14.08 -7.60
C ALA A 59 0.35 -14.56 -6.19
N SER A 60 -0.82 -14.16 -5.73
CA SER A 60 -1.37 -14.63 -4.46
C SER A 60 -1.77 -16.11 -4.53
N GLU A 61 -1.78 -16.79 -3.37
CA GLU A 61 -2.34 -18.14 -3.26
C GLU A 61 -3.79 -18.21 -3.74
N LEU A 62 -4.55 -17.13 -3.54
CA LEU A 62 -5.94 -17.04 -4.01
C LEU A 62 -6.03 -17.12 -5.54
N ALA A 63 -5.12 -16.46 -6.26
CA ALA A 63 -5.07 -16.54 -7.72
C ALA A 63 -4.75 -17.97 -8.19
N ALA A 64 -3.83 -18.65 -7.53
CA ALA A 64 -3.53 -20.06 -7.83
C ALA A 64 -4.78 -20.95 -7.66
N LYS A 65 -5.50 -20.76 -6.56
CA LYS A 65 -6.74 -21.50 -6.27
C LYS A 65 -7.85 -21.22 -7.29
N ILE A 66 -8.05 -19.95 -7.68
CA ILE A 66 -9.08 -19.55 -8.65
C ILE A 66 -8.82 -20.12 -10.03
N TYR A 67 -7.57 -20.12 -10.49
CA TYR A 67 -7.19 -20.53 -11.83
C TYR A 67 -6.69 -21.99 -11.93
N GLY A 68 -6.76 -22.76 -10.84
CA GLY A 68 -6.33 -24.16 -10.82
C GLY A 68 -4.83 -24.35 -11.06
N LEU A 69 -4.01 -23.41 -10.58
CA LEU A 69 -2.56 -23.48 -10.69
C LEU A 69 -1.94 -24.11 -9.45
N GLU A 70 -0.80 -24.77 -9.62
CA GLU A 70 0.01 -25.32 -8.53
C GLU A 70 0.96 -24.26 -7.97
N ILE A 71 1.10 -24.23 -6.64
CA ILE A 71 2.05 -23.39 -5.93
C ILE A 71 3.37 -24.18 -5.79
N LEU A 72 4.40 -23.76 -6.51
CA LEU A 72 5.73 -24.41 -6.47
C LEU A 72 6.62 -23.90 -5.34
N ALA A 73 6.41 -22.64 -4.91
CA ALA A 73 7.13 -22.03 -3.78
C ALA A 73 6.24 -20.99 -3.11
N LYS A 74 6.39 -20.82 -1.79
CA LYS A 74 5.70 -19.85 -0.95
C LYS A 74 6.70 -18.92 -0.30
N ASP A 75 6.22 -17.75 0.15
CA ASP A 75 6.99 -16.79 0.94
C ASP A 75 8.34 -16.47 0.29
N ILE A 76 8.29 -16.16 -1.03
CA ILE A 76 9.46 -15.95 -1.87
C ILE A 76 9.92 -14.51 -1.94
N GLU A 77 9.29 -13.63 -1.15
CA GLU A 77 9.70 -12.24 -1.02
C GLU A 77 11.08 -12.12 -0.35
N ASP A 78 11.90 -11.21 -0.88
CA ASP A 78 13.24 -10.96 -0.37
C ASP A 78 13.26 -10.35 1.04
N TYR A 79 12.15 -9.68 1.44
CA TYR A 79 12.00 -9.00 2.72
C TYR A 79 10.63 -9.29 3.34
N GLY A 80 10.60 -9.95 4.49
CA GLY A 80 9.38 -10.36 5.19
C GLY A 80 8.53 -9.22 5.78
N HIS A 81 8.90 -7.93 5.59
CA HIS A 81 8.14 -6.75 6.02
C HIS A 81 7.36 -6.06 4.89
N ASN A 82 7.20 -6.75 3.77
CA ASN A 82 6.46 -6.23 2.62
C ASN A 82 4.96 -6.23 2.92
N THR A 83 4.41 -5.06 3.25
CA THR A 83 3.02 -4.93 3.67
C THR A 83 2.25 -3.99 2.75
N THR A 84 1.14 -4.45 2.21
CA THR A 84 0.19 -3.63 1.45
C THR A 84 -1.03 -3.31 2.31
N ARG A 85 -1.32 -2.02 2.51
CA ARG A 85 -2.50 -1.56 3.22
C ARG A 85 -3.63 -1.29 2.21
N PHE A 86 -4.77 -1.95 2.42
CA PHE A 86 -6.00 -1.71 1.69
C PHE A 86 -6.94 -0.85 2.52
N LEU A 87 -7.56 0.16 1.89
CA LEU A 87 -8.59 0.98 2.52
C LEU A 87 -9.96 0.52 2.02
N VAL A 88 -10.84 0.19 2.95
CA VAL A 88 -12.25 -0.10 2.64
C VAL A 88 -13.00 1.23 2.64
N MET A 89 -13.45 1.65 1.48
CA MET A 89 -14.16 2.91 1.28
C MET A 89 -15.67 2.71 1.36
N SER A 90 -16.38 3.65 2.00
CA SER A 90 -17.84 3.69 1.99
C SER A 90 -18.33 5.12 1.76
N ARG A 91 -19.55 5.28 1.23
CA ARG A 91 -20.16 6.60 1.05
C ARG A 91 -20.62 7.19 2.38
N GLU A 92 -21.19 6.33 3.23
CA GLU A 92 -21.66 6.72 4.55
C GLU A 92 -20.54 6.57 5.58
N PRO A 93 -20.35 7.57 6.46
CA PRO A 93 -19.37 7.49 7.52
C PRO A 93 -19.70 6.32 8.48
N ASN A 94 -18.74 5.44 8.68
CA ASN A 94 -18.84 4.36 9.67
C ASN A 94 -17.62 4.43 10.58
N LEU A 95 -17.70 5.29 11.59
CA LEU A 95 -16.61 5.48 12.53
C LEU A 95 -16.57 4.35 13.55
N ALA A 96 -15.38 3.90 13.88
CA ALA A 96 -15.18 2.94 14.96
C ALA A 96 -15.72 3.48 16.29
N ARG A 97 -16.09 2.59 17.22
CA ARG A 97 -16.56 2.99 18.56
C ARG A 97 -15.41 3.65 19.33
N ARG A 98 -15.73 4.73 20.07
CA ARG A 98 -14.78 5.36 21.00
C ARG A 98 -14.27 4.33 22.00
N GLY A 99 -12.98 4.38 22.30
CA GLY A 99 -12.36 3.43 23.24
C GLY A 99 -11.94 2.09 22.60
N SER A 100 -12.16 1.87 21.31
CA SER A 100 -11.58 0.73 20.61
C SER A 100 -10.04 0.82 20.65
N LYS A 101 -9.39 -0.31 20.90
CA LYS A 101 -7.93 -0.37 20.96
C LYS A 101 -7.34 -0.25 19.55
N LYS A 102 -6.18 0.43 19.44
CA LYS A 102 -5.40 0.53 18.19
C LYS A 102 -6.17 1.14 17.01
N LEU A 103 -6.77 2.30 17.24
CA LEU A 103 -7.35 3.09 16.17
C LEU A 103 -6.29 3.97 15.52
N MET A 104 -6.42 4.15 14.22
CA MET A 104 -5.65 5.09 13.43
C MET A 104 -6.62 5.95 12.64
N THR A 105 -6.37 7.26 12.62
CA THR A 105 -7.12 8.19 11.79
C THR A 105 -6.22 8.69 10.67
N THR A 106 -6.70 8.52 9.45
CA THR A 106 -6.09 9.06 8.24
C THR A 106 -6.87 10.27 7.76
N PHE A 107 -6.19 11.36 7.45
CA PHE A 107 -6.83 12.56 6.92
C PHE A 107 -5.89 13.34 5.99
N VAL A 108 -6.51 14.21 5.19
CA VAL A 108 -5.80 15.17 4.34
C VAL A 108 -6.10 16.57 4.88
N PHE A 109 -5.06 17.38 5.01
CA PHE A 109 -5.21 18.77 5.38
C PHE A 109 -4.38 19.67 4.47
N GLN A 110 -4.77 20.94 4.41
CA GLN A 110 -4.06 21.94 3.64
C GLN A 110 -3.65 23.09 4.55
N VAL A 111 -2.46 23.62 4.34
CA VAL A 111 -1.97 24.82 5.04
C VAL A 111 -1.74 25.94 4.04
N ARG A 112 -1.80 27.19 4.50
CA ARG A 112 -1.40 28.33 3.70
C ARG A 112 0.10 28.28 3.43
N ASN A 113 0.52 28.75 2.25
CA ASN A 113 1.95 28.84 1.90
C ASN A 113 2.58 30.09 2.55
N ILE A 114 2.75 30.04 3.86
CA ILE A 114 3.42 31.07 4.66
C ILE A 114 4.43 30.43 5.60
N PRO A 115 5.45 31.16 6.05
CA PRO A 115 6.44 30.67 6.99
C PRO A 115 5.82 30.02 8.23
N ALA A 116 6.37 28.86 8.63
CA ALA A 116 5.96 28.10 9.80
C ALA A 116 4.50 27.55 9.81
N ALA A 117 3.76 27.58 8.68
CA ALA A 117 2.38 27.10 8.66
C ALA A 117 2.27 25.62 9.03
N LEU A 118 3.11 24.77 8.45
CA LEU A 118 3.15 23.33 8.79
C LEU A 118 3.56 23.12 10.26
N TYR A 119 4.57 23.84 10.73
CA TYR A 119 5.00 23.74 12.14
C TYR A 119 3.87 24.07 13.12
N LYS A 120 3.08 25.13 12.83
CA LYS A 120 1.92 25.50 13.66
C LYS A 120 0.85 24.41 13.64
N ALA A 121 0.54 23.84 12.47
CA ALA A 121 -0.39 22.72 12.36
C ALA A 121 0.08 21.50 13.17
N MET A 122 1.36 21.14 13.05
CA MET A 122 1.97 20.03 13.81
C MET A 122 2.00 20.30 15.31
N GLY A 123 2.21 21.54 15.72
CA GLY A 123 2.22 21.94 17.13
C GLY A 123 0.92 21.60 17.84
N GLY A 124 -0.21 21.74 17.16
CA GLY A 124 -1.51 21.34 17.71
C GLY A 124 -1.62 19.86 18.05
N PHE A 125 -1.05 18.96 17.24
CA PHE A 125 -1.00 17.53 17.55
C PHE A 125 -0.09 17.26 18.74
N ALA A 126 1.09 17.86 18.75
CA ALA A 126 2.08 17.67 19.82
C ALA A 126 1.55 18.12 21.18
N THR A 127 0.91 19.30 21.27
CA THR A 127 0.36 19.85 22.51
C THR A 127 -0.82 19.04 23.06
N ASN A 128 -1.52 18.30 22.20
CA ASN A 128 -2.61 17.42 22.60
C ASN A 128 -2.17 15.95 22.79
N GLY A 129 -0.87 15.65 22.77
CA GLY A 129 -0.35 14.31 22.99
C GLY A 129 -0.72 13.32 21.88
N VAL A 130 -0.97 13.81 20.67
CA VAL A 130 -1.35 12.96 19.54
C VAL A 130 -0.10 12.49 18.80
N ASN A 131 0.09 11.18 18.71
CA ASN A 131 1.19 10.59 17.96
C ASN A 131 0.85 10.57 16.48
N MET A 132 1.69 11.22 15.66
CA MET A 132 1.63 11.17 14.19
C MET A 132 2.60 10.12 13.69
N THR A 133 2.08 9.12 12.97
CA THR A 133 2.86 7.98 12.49
C THR A 133 3.28 8.13 11.02
N LYS A 134 2.61 9.02 10.28
CA LYS A 134 2.91 9.28 8.87
C LYS A 134 2.58 10.72 8.50
N LEU A 135 3.43 11.33 7.67
CA LEU A 135 3.18 12.63 7.06
C LEU A 135 3.78 12.62 5.65
N GLU A 136 2.94 12.84 4.66
CA GLU A 136 3.34 12.99 3.25
C GLU A 136 2.86 14.34 2.71
N SER A 137 3.69 14.98 1.90
CA SER A 137 3.37 16.26 1.28
C SER A 137 3.04 16.12 -0.20
N TYR A 138 2.10 16.92 -0.67
CA TYR A 138 1.68 16.95 -2.07
C TYR A 138 1.67 18.37 -2.61
N MET A 139 2.14 18.52 -3.84
CA MET A 139 2.01 19.75 -4.62
C MET A 139 0.59 19.83 -5.20
N VAL A 140 -0.04 20.98 -5.10
CA VAL A 140 -1.40 21.21 -5.60
C VAL A 140 -1.36 22.16 -6.80
N GLY A 141 -2.12 21.82 -7.85
CA GLY A 141 -2.32 22.71 -9.00
C GLY A 141 -1.07 22.99 -9.84
N GLY A 142 -0.09 22.07 -9.88
CA GLY A 142 1.14 22.27 -10.63
C GLY A 142 2.16 23.23 -10.00
N SER A 143 1.89 23.69 -8.79
CA SER A 143 2.82 24.51 -8.00
C SER A 143 3.94 23.63 -7.44
N PHE A 144 5.17 24.13 -7.43
CA PHE A 144 6.30 23.46 -6.75
C PHE A 144 6.26 23.61 -5.22
N THR A 145 5.18 24.15 -4.68
CA THR A 145 4.99 24.36 -3.25
C THR A 145 4.02 23.33 -2.70
N ALA A 146 4.50 22.49 -1.76
CA ALA A 146 3.66 21.53 -1.06
C ALA A 146 2.82 22.25 0.01
N THR A 147 1.52 22.35 -0.20
CA THR A 147 0.57 22.93 0.75
C THR A 147 -0.48 21.94 1.25
N GLN A 148 -0.59 20.75 0.63
CA GLN A 148 -1.48 19.70 1.03
C GLN A 148 -0.70 18.54 1.64
N PHE A 149 -1.21 17.98 2.72
CA PHE A 149 -0.55 16.92 3.49
C PHE A 149 -1.53 15.79 3.77
N TYR A 150 -1.04 14.58 3.61
CA TYR A 150 -1.68 13.35 4.05
C TYR A 150 -1.03 12.90 5.35
N ALA A 151 -1.82 12.64 6.38
CA ALA A 151 -1.30 12.25 7.68
C ALA A 151 -2.07 11.06 8.27
N ASP A 152 -1.32 10.21 8.98
CA ASP A 152 -1.85 9.18 9.87
C ASP A 152 -1.52 9.56 11.30
N ILE A 153 -2.54 9.56 12.17
CA ILE A 153 -2.40 9.75 13.62
C ILE A 153 -3.00 8.57 14.38
N GLU A 154 -2.43 8.28 15.54
CA GLU A 154 -3.01 7.31 16.45
C GLU A 154 -4.21 7.93 17.19
N GLY A 155 -5.33 7.22 17.21
CA GLY A 155 -6.53 7.62 17.95
C GLY A 155 -7.77 7.78 17.09
N HIS A 156 -8.87 8.12 17.77
CA HIS A 156 -10.20 8.28 17.16
C HIS A 156 -10.44 9.74 16.74
N PRO A 157 -11.05 10.03 15.58
CA PRO A 157 -11.21 11.38 15.05
C PRO A 157 -12.13 12.28 15.92
N ALA A 158 -12.95 11.70 16.79
CA ALA A 158 -13.84 12.42 17.70
C ALA A 158 -13.25 12.63 19.11
N VAL A 159 -11.94 12.40 19.31
CA VAL A 159 -11.27 12.77 20.57
C VAL A 159 -10.81 14.23 20.51
N SER A 160 -10.70 14.89 21.66
CA SER A 160 -10.55 16.35 21.90
C SER A 160 -9.58 17.19 21.05
N TYR A 161 -8.86 16.64 20.10
CA TYR A 161 -8.03 17.43 19.18
C TYR A 161 -8.83 18.11 18.05
N THR A 162 -10.15 18.04 18.07
CA THR A 162 -11.02 18.79 17.16
C THR A 162 -10.91 20.31 17.32
N HIS A 163 -10.28 20.81 18.38
CA HIS A 163 -9.92 22.21 18.53
C HIS A 163 -8.87 22.72 17.51
N LEU A 164 -8.24 21.82 16.74
CA LEU A 164 -7.35 22.21 15.64
C LEU A 164 -8.07 22.98 14.52
N ARG A 165 -9.41 22.91 14.44
CA ARG A 165 -10.20 23.69 13.48
C ARG A 165 -10.35 25.18 13.86
N ALA A 166 -10.13 25.55 15.11
CA ALA A 166 -10.50 26.88 15.60
C ALA A 166 -9.46 27.98 15.33
N HIS A 167 -8.24 27.64 14.94
CA HIS A 167 -7.20 28.65 14.70
C HIS A 167 -6.99 29.05 13.23
N GLU A 168 -7.71 28.45 12.29
CA GLU A 168 -7.53 28.75 10.87
C GLU A 168 -8.64 29.61 10.23
N THR A 169 -9.72 29.90 10.94
CA THR A 169 -10.93 30.53 10.33
C THR A 169 -11.28 31.93 10.79
N SER A 170 -10.41 32.64 11.46
CA SER A 170 -10.69 34.02 11.77
C SER A 170 -9.58 34.95 11.31
N TYR A 171 -9.67 35.39 10.06
CA TYR A 171 -9.27 36.74 9.61
C TYR A 171 -9.90 36.93 8.22
N ASP A 172 -11.00 37.67 8.21
CA ASP A 172 -11.48 38.44 7.08
C ASP A 172 -10.44 39.48 6.64
#